data_e6878f51174be479d4041e77786886e1
#
_entry.id   e6878f51174be479d4041e77786886e1
#
_cell.length_a   1.000
_cell.length_b   1.000
_cell.length_c   1.000
_cell.angle_alpha   90.00
_cell.angle_beta   90.00
_cell.angle_gamma   90.00
#
_symmetry.space_group_name_H-M   'P 1'
#
loop_
_entity.id
_entity.type
_entity.pdbx_description
1 polymer ?
#
loop_
_entity_poly.entity_id
_entity_poly.type
_entity_poly.pdbx_seq_one_letter_code
_entity_poly.pdbx_strand_id
1 'polypeptide(L)'
;IITDGKSASEATILGFSFATVSDNGCYVPVANKELDDKKPNQDNLSWILKKLKPILENNEVLKTGCNIKYDLHLLKRFGINIGGYIFDISIAAHLINPSSKVPSLKSLSLEYLNYELSGIEDLSNVVKNQQNIYDIS
;
A
#
# COMPACT_ATOMS: atom_id res chain seq x y z
N ILE A 1 0.11 1.60 -0.32
CA ILE A 1 1.51 1.48 -0.79
C ILE A 1 2.29 0.61 0.19
N ILE A 2 3.21 -0.22 -0.31
CA ILE A 2 4.07 -1.07 0.50
C ILE A 2 5.46 -0.45 0.54
N THR A 3 6.01 -0.31 1.76
CA THR A 3 7.30 0.38 2.00
C THR A 3 8.18 -0.42 2.95
N ASP A 4 9.42 0.05 3.14
CA ASP A 4 10.38 -0.48 4.11
C ASP A 4 10.07 -0.13 5.59
N GLY A 5 8.89 0.41 5.88
CA GLY A 5 8.42 0.69 7.24
C GLY A 5 8.94 1.97 7.89
N LYS A 6 9.71 2.80 7.16
CA LYS A 6 10.19 4.09 7.64
C LYS A 6 9.11 5.17 7.61
N SER A 7 9.46 6.36 8.09
CA SER A 7 8.57 7.53 7.97
C SER A 7 8.33 7.87 6.49
N ALA A 8 7.17 8.48 6.17
CA ALA A 8 6.83 8.82 4.78
C ALA A 8 7.88 9.73 4.10
N SER A 9 8.66 10.50 4.88
CA SER A 9 9.75 11.34 4.38
C SER A 9 10.99 10.55 3.93
N GLU A 10 11.20 9.35 4.48
CA GLU A 10 12.42 8.55 4.27
C GLU A 10 12.13 7.19 3.63
N ALA A 11 10.87 6.77 3.62
CA ALA A 11 10.46 5.45 3.17
C ALA A 11 10.82 5.18 1.71
N THR A 12 11.20 3.95 1.45
CA THR A 12 11.40 3.39 0.11
C THR A 12 10.14 2.64 -0.31
N ILE A 13 9.63 2.91 -1.50
CA ILE A 13 8.49 2.19 -2.06
C ILE A 13 8.98 0.84 -2.57
N LEU A 14 8.36 -0.23 -2.10
CA LEU A 14 8.63 -1.62 -2.49
C LEU A 14 7.60 -2.11 -3.51
N GLY A 15 6.37 -1.59 -3.46
CA GLY A 15 5.31 -1.96 -4.37
C GLY A 15 4.01 -1.22 -4.11
N PHE A 16 3.06 -1.48 -4.97
CA PHE A 16 1.72 -0.94 -4.92
C PHE A 16 0.68 -2.06 -4.92
N SER A 17 -0.33 -1.94 -4.07
CA SER A 17 -1.49 -2.82 -4.10
C SER A 17 -2.72 -2.00 -4.46
N PHE A 18 -3.55 -2.52 -5.37
CA PHE A 18 -4.78 -1.90 -5.82
C PHE A 18 -5.91 -2.91 -5.87
N ALA A 19 -7.12 -2.44 -5.59
CA ALA A 19 -8.35 -3.14 -5.88
C ALA A 19 -9.35 -2.15 -6.47
N THR A 20 -10.04 -2.52 -7.53
CA THR A 20 -11.08 -1.70 -8.19
C THR A 20 -12.47 -2.29 -8.01
N VAL A 21 -12.54 -3.56 -7.70
CA VAL A 21 -13.76 -4.31 -7.41
C VAL A 21 -13.47 -5.30 -6.27
N SER A 22 -14.54 -5.79 -5.62
CA SER A 22 -14.43 -6.84 -4.61
C SER A 22 -13.75 -8.08 -5.20
N ASP A 23 -12.96 -8.76 -4.38
CA ASP A 23 -12.28 -10.02 -4.69
C ASP A 23 -11.29 -9.98 -5.87
N ASN A 24 -10.92 -8.77 -6.30
CA ASN A 24 -9.95 -8.59 -7.37
C ASN A 24 -8.91 -7.52 -6.97
N GLY A 25 -7.82 -7.97 -6.39
CA GLY A 25 -6.67 -7.15 -6.05
C GLY A 25 -5.48 -7.45 -6.98
N CYS A 26 -4.66 -6.46 -7.22
CA CYS A 26 -3.39 -6.63 -7.91
C CYS A 26 -2.24 -6.03 -7.10
N TYR A 27 -1.08 -6.63 -7.22
CA TYR A 27 0.17 -6.13 -6.66
C TYR A 27 1.16 -5.81 -7.79
N VAL A 28 1.76 -4.64 -7.71
CA VAL A 28 2.77 -4.17 -8.66
C VAL A 28 4.09 -3.98 -7.92
N PRO A 29 5.04 -4.89 -8.03
CA PRO A 29 6.34 -4.75 -7.39
C PRO A 29 7.18 -3.66 -8.05
N VAL A 30 7.96 -2.93 -7.26
CA VAL A 30 8.95 -1.95 -7.75
C VAL A 30 10.30 -2.63 -7.98
N ALA A 31 10.66 -3.63 -7.17
CA ALA A 31 11.87 -4.41 -7.36
C ALA A 31 11.72 -5.37 -8.57
N ASN A 32 12.76 -5.48 -9.39
CA ASN A 32 12.75 -6.41 -10.51
C ASN A 32 13.55 -7.66 -10.11
N LYS A 33 12.93 -8.84 -10.19
CA LYS A 33 13.56 -10.13 -9.85
C LYS A 33 14.70 -10.53 -10.80
N GLU A 34 14.68 -10.05 -12.03
CA GLU A 34 15.63 -10.44 -13.08
C GLU A 34 17.03 -9.83 -12.90
N LEU A 35 17.13 -8.80 -12.09
CA LEU A 35 18.41 -8.20 -11.72
C LEU A 35 18.69 -8.61 -10.27
N ASP A 36 19.78 -9.32 -10.05
CA ASP A 36 20.29 -9.85 -8.77
C ASP A 36 20.45 -8.77 -7.67
N ASP A 37 19.86 -7.61 -7.87
CA ASP A 37 19.84 -6.45 -7.00
C ASP A 37 18.51 -6.39 -6.25
N LYS A 38 18.57 -6.79 -4.99
CA LYS A 38 17.47 -6.68 -3.99
C LYS A 38 17.05 -5.22 -3.70
N LYS A 39 17.50 -4.25 -4.49
CA LYS A 39 17.16 -2.84 -4.34
C LYS A 39 16.03 -2.45 -5.28
N PRO A 40 15.10 -1.57 -4.82
CA PRO A 40 14.07 -1.02 -5.69
C PRO A 40 14.71 -0.38 -6.92
N ASN A 41 14.26 -0.80 -8.11
CA ASN A 41 14.74 -0.22 -9.36
C ASN A 41 14.09 1.16 -9.53
N GLN A 42 14.89 2.22 -9.51
CA GLN A 42 14.44 3.62 -9.64
C GLN A 42 13.75 3.88 -10.98
N ASP A 43 14.22 3.26 -12.05
CA ASP A 43 13.63 3.42 -13.39
C ASP A 43 12.24 2.77 -13.44
N ASN A 44 12.10 1.59 -12.83
CA ASN A 44 10.82 0.91 -12.71
C ASN A 44 9.84 1.72 -11.86
N LEU A 45 10.27 2.23 -10.71
CA LEU A 45 9.44 3.12 -9.88
C LEU A 45 8.98 4.34 -10.67
N SER A 46 9.87 5.02 -11.36
CA SER A 46 9.55 6.20 -12.15
C SER A 46 8.54 5.89 -13.24
N TRP A 47 8.67 4.76 -13.93
CA TRP A 47 7.73 4.31 -14.94
C TRP A 47 6.34 4.01 -14.35
N ILE A 48 6.29 3.28 -13.21
CA ILE A 48 5.05 2.96 -12.51
C ILE A 48 4.34 4.24 -12.07
N LEU A 49 5.06 5.16 -11.41
CA LEU A 49 4.50 6.43 -10.95
C LEU A 49 3.96 7.27 -12.08
N LYS A 50 4.66 7.31 -13.24
CA LYS A 50 4.19 8.00 -14.44
C LYS A 50 2.86 7.42 -14.95
N LYS A 51 2.66 6.11 -14.85
CA LYS A 51 1.40 5.44 -15.26
C LYS A 51 0.28 5.66 -14.25
N LEU A 52 0.61 5.69 -12.96
CA LEU A 52 -0.38 5.88 -11.89
C LEU A 52 -0.81 7.34 -11.71
N LYS A 53 0.07 8.30 -12.01
CA LYS A 53 -0.19 9.72 -11.79
C LYS A 53 -1.52 10.21 -12.37
N PRO A 54 -1.90 9.93 -13.63
CA PRO A 54 -3.17 10.40 -14.18
C PRO A 54 -4.39 9.90 -13.41
N ILE A 55 -4.33 8.67 -12.86
CA ILE A 55 -5.43 8.08 -12.08
C ILE A 55 -5.47 8.66 -10.68
N LEU A 56 -4.29 8.78 -10.05
CA LEU A 56 -4.18 9.29 -8.68
C LEU A 56 -4.56 10.78 -8.58
N GLU A 57 -4.24 11.58 -9.57
CA GLU A 57 -4.56 13.01 -9.61
C GLU A 57 -5.96 13.32 -10.17
N ASN A 58 -6.67 12.33 -10.71
CA ASN A 58 -8.01 12.54 -11.27
C ASN A 58 -9.02 12.79 -10.13
N ASN A 59 -9.70 13.94 -10.21
CA ASN A 59 -10.70 14.34 -9.21
C ASN A 59 -12.00 13.53 -9.26
N GLU A 60 -12.29 12.85 -10.35
CA GLU A 60 -13.50 12.05 -10.51
C GLU A 60 -13.36 10.64 -9.96
N VAL A 61 -12.14 10.21 -9.70
CA VAL A 61 -11.84 8.87 -9.16
C VAL A 61 -11.81 8.93 -7.64
N LEU A 62 -12.66 8.18 -6.97
CA LEU A 62 -12.61 7.96 -5.51
C LEU A 62 -11.37 7.10 -5.17
N LYS A 63 -10.61 7.54 -4.17
CA LYS A 63 -9.49 6.76 -3.62
C LYS A 63 -9.85 6.34 -2.20
N THR A 64 -9.76 5.06 -1.95
CA THR A 64 -9.99 4.49 -0.63
C THR A 64 -8.72 3.80 -0.15
N GLY A 65 -8.40 3.96 1.12
CA GLY A 65 -7.23 3.32 1.71
C GLY A 65 -7.30 3.27 3.23
N CYS A 66 -6.31 2.63 3.82
CA CYS A 66 -6.12 2.55 5.26
C CYS A 66 -4.88 3.36 5.63
N ASN A 67 -5.03 4.38 6.49
CA ASN A 67 -3.95 5.32 6.80
C ASN A 67 -3.41 6.06 5.55
N ILE A 68 -4.32 6.47 4.69
CA ILE A 68 -4.00 7.06 3.37
C ILE A 68 -3.17 8.35 3.49
N LYS A 69 -3.20 9.02 4.64
CA LYS A 69 -2.36 10.19 4.92
C LYS A 69 -0.86 9.88 4.73
N TYR A 70 -0.43 8.69 5.12
CA TYR A 70 0.94 8.24 4.89
C TYR A 70 1.26 8.18 3.39
N ASP A 71 0.36 7.58 2.61
CA ASP A 71 0.51 7.45 1.15
C ASP A 71 0.50 8.81 0.45
N LEU A 72 -0.34 9.76 0.91
CA LEU A 72 -0.35 11.14 0.41
C LEU A 72 1.01 11.82 0.58
N HIS A 73 1.60 11.72 1.77
CA HIS A 73 2.90 12.32 2.06
C HIS A 73 4.01 11.66 1.24
N LEU A 74 3.97 10.36 1.11
CA LEU A 74 4.94 9.58 0.35
C LEU A 74 4.90 9.96 -1.15
N LEU A 75 3.72 9.95 -1.77
CA LEU A 75 3.54 10.27 -3.19
C LEU A 75 3.88 11.72 -3.53
N LYS A 76 3.65 12.63 -2.58
CA LYS A 76 4.03 14.05 -2.74
C LYS A 76 5.52 14.23 -2.99
N ARG A 77 6.39 13.39 -2.43
CA ARG A 77 7.84 13.42 -2.69
C ARG A 77 8.18 13.15 -4.17
N PHE A 78 7.31 12.42 -4.85
CA PHE A 78 7.45 12.09 -6.28
C PHE A 78 6.62 13.02 -7.18
N GLY A 79 6.15 14.15 -6.65
CA GLY A 79 5.38 15.13 -7.42
C GLY A 79 3.99 14.66 -7.83
N ILE A 80 3.39 13.73 -7.06
CA ILE A 80 2.02 13.25 -7.26
C ILE A 80 1.15 13.83 -6.14
N ASN A 81 0.12 14.59 -6.54
CA ASN A 81 -0.89 15.14 -5.63
C ASN A 81 -2.20 14.38 -5.86
N ILE A 82 -2.57 13.54 -4.91
CA ILE A 82 -3.82 12.79 -5.01
C ILE A 82 -4.98 13.76 -5.03
N GLY A 83 -5.78 13.68 -6.10
CA GLY A 83 -6.95 14.52 -6.32
C GLY A 83 -8.27 13.84 -5.97
N GLY A 84 -9.35 14.63 -5.91
CA GLY A 84 -10.71 14.16 -5.73
C GLY A 84 -11.04 13.70 -4.32
N TYR A 85 -12.05 12.82 -4.22
CA TYR A 85 -12.51 12.29 -2.95
C TYR A 85 -11.56 11.21 -2.43
N ILE A 86 -11.21 11.35 -1.16
CA ILE A 86 -10.33 10.40 -0.45
C ILE A 86 -11.11 9.88 0.76
N PHE A 87 -11.20 8.56 0.88
CA PHE A 87 -11.84 7.89 2.00
C PHE A 87 -10.83 7.03 2.76
N ASP A 88 -10.58 7.40 4.02
CA ASP A 88 -9.70 6.63 4.89
C ASP A 88 -10.53 5.74 5.82
N ILE A 89 -10.41 4.44 5.64
CA ILE A 89 -11.17 3.45 6.43
C ILE A 89 -10.76 3.43 7.91
N SER A 90 -9.51 3.79 8.24
CA SER A 90 -9.07 3.88 9.64
C SER A 90 -9.74 5.05 10.35
N ILE A 91 -9.85 6.19 9.68
CA ILE A 91 -10.55 7.37 10.22
C ILE A 91 -12.04 7.07 10.36
N ALA A 92 -12.66 6.47 9.35
CA ALA A 92 -14.08 6.10 9.39
C ALA A 92 -14.37 5.14 10.56
N ALA A 93 -13.55 4.12 10.77
CA ALA A 93 -13.69 3.19 11.88
C ALA A 93 -13.51 3.88 13.24
N HIS A 94 -12.54 4.80 13.35
CA HIS A 94 -12.34 5.58 14.58
C HIS A 94 -13.53 6.48 14.90
N LEU A 95 -14.19 7.05 13.89
CA LEU A 95 -15.41 7.84 14.10
C LEU A 95 -16.60 6.99 14.58
N ILE A 96 -16.68 5.73 14.14
CA ILE A 96 -17.72 4.79 14.61
C ILE A 96 -17.43 4.34 16.04
N ASN A 97 -16.18 4.06 16.38
CA ASN A 97 -15.76 3.62 17.71
C ASN A 97 -14.52 4.37 18.20
N PRO A 98 -14.68 5.58 18.78
CA PRO A 98 -13.56 6.42 19.21
C PRO A 98 -12.72 5.83 20.35
N SER A 99 -13.28 4.87 21.10
CA SER A 99 -12.59 4.24 22.23
C SER A 99 -11.60 3.15 21.80
N SER A 100 -11.63 2.72 20.55
CA SER A 100 -10.70 1.73 20.02
C SER A 100 -9.35 2.37 19.72
N LYS A 101 -8.28 1.57 19.82
CA LYS A 101 -6.97 1.96 19.24
C LYS A 101 -7.13 2.19 17.74
N VAL A 102 -6.28 3.05 17.15
CA VAL A 102 -6.29 3.26 15.70
C VAL A 102 -6.21 1.89 15.00
N PRO A 103 -7.27 1.50 14.29
CA PRO A 103 -7.37 0.15 13.78
C PRO A 103 -6.46 -0.04 12.56
N SER A 104 -5.83 -1.21 12.49
CA SER A 104 -5.10 -1.65 11.30
C SER A 104 -6.05 -2.27 10.27
N LEU A 105 -5.63 -2.36 9.02
CA LEU A 105 -6.41 -3.05 7.99
C LEU A 105 -6.73 -4.49 8.38
N LYS A 106 -5.78 -5.20 9.01
CA LYS A 106 -5.96 -6.58 9.52
C LYS A 106 -7.06 -6.64 10.58
N SER A 107 -7.05 -5.72 11.55
CA SER A 107 -8.08 -5.70 12.59
C SER A 107 -9.46 -5.33 12.06
N LEU A 108 -9.54 -4.38 11.13
CA LEU A 108 -10.80 -4.00 10.47
C LEU A 108 -11.38 -5.12 9.62
N SER A 109 -10.55 -5.82 8.87
CA SER A 109 -10.99 -6.96 8.06
C SER A 109 -11.57 -8.06 8.94
N LEU A 110 -10.92 -8.36 10.06
CA LEU A 110 -11.44 -9.37 11.00
C LEU A 110 -12.75 -8.90 11.66
N GLU A 111 -12.80 -7.65 12.13
CA GLU A 111 -13.94 -7.12 12.88
C GLU A 111 -15.20 -6.98 12.00
N TYR A 112 -15.06 -6.43 10.79
CA TYR A 112 -16.21 -6.09 9.94
C TYR A 112 -16.54 -7.16 8.88
N LEU A 113 -15.56 -7.93 8.46
CA LEU A 113 -15.73 -8.92 7.39
C LEU A 113 -15.58 -10.37 7.88
N ASN A 114 -15.17 -10.57 9.13
CA ASN A 114 -14.77 -11.88 9.66
C ASN A 114 -13.74 -12.58 8.76
N TYR A 115 -12.86 -11.78 8.15
CA TYR A 115 -11.83 -12.24 7.23
C TYR A 115 -10.44 -11.94 7.80
N GLU A 116 -9.65 -12.99 8.01
CA GLU A 116 -8.30 -12.87 8.52
C GLU A 116 -7.31 -12.61 7.37
N LEU A 117 -6.76 -11.39 7.34
CA LEU A 117 -5.69 -11.05 6.40
C LEU A 117 -4.38 -11.71 6.84
N SER A 118 -3.74 -12.40 5.92
CA SER A 118 -2.37 -12.88 6.10
C SER A 118 -1.44 -11.70 6.29
N GLY A 119 -0.63 -11.72 7.34
CA GLY A 119 0.42 -10.72 7.56
C GLY A 119 1.63 -11.00 6.66
N ILE A 120 2.49 -9.99 6.50
CA ILE A 120 3.81 -10.18 5.86
C ILE A 120 4.62 -11.26 6.60
N GLU A 121 4.43 -11.35 7.92
CA GLU A 121 5.05 -12.39 8.77
C GLU A 121 4.55 -13.79 8.43
N ASP A 122 3.28 -13.94 8.07
CA ASP A 122 2.69 -15.22 7.66
C ASP A 122 3.22 -15.63 6.28
N LEU A 123 3.38 -14.67 5.37
CA LEU A 123 4.00 -14.87 4.06
C LEU A 123 5.47 -15.27 4.19
N SER A 124 6.21 -14.67 5.12
CA SER A 124 7.60 -15.04 5.40
C SER A 124 7.73 -16.44 6.00
N ASN A 125 6.71 -16.94 6.73
CA ASN A 125 6.65 -18.30 7.24
C ASN A 125 6.33 -19.35 6.17
N VAL A 126 5.56 -18.99 5.14
CA VAL A 126 5.31 -19.83 3.96
C VAL A 126 6.56 -19.90 3.06
N VAL A 127 7.36 -18.84 3.08
CA VAL A 127 8.60 -18.71 2.30
C VAL A 127 9.82 -18.90 3.22
N LYS A 128 9.83 -19.95 4.01
CA LYS A 128 10.90 -20.27 4.99
C LYS A 128 12.34 -20.33 4.44
N ASN A 129 12.54 -20.15 3.13
CA ASN A 129 13.84 -20.03 2.49
C ASN A 129 14.11 -18.65 1.88
N GLN A 130 13.23 -17.66 2.06
CA GLN A 130 13.38 -16.33 1.50
C GLN A 130 13.29 -15.29 2.63
N GLN A 131 14.42 -14.68 2.95
CA GLN A 131 14.59 -13.83 4.14
C GLN A 131 14.14 -12.37 3.94
N ASN A 132 13.44 -12.02 2.85
CA ASN A 132 13.08 -10.64 2.54
C ASN A 132 11.74 -10.51 1.82
N ILE A 133 11.04 -9.39 2.08
CA ILE A 133 9.81 -8.97 1.39
C ILE A 133 9.99 -8.86 -0.14
N TYR A 134 11.21 -8.71 -0.62
CA TYR A 134 11.58 -8.68 -2.04
C TYR A 134 11.44 -10.04 -2.75
N ASP A 135 11.32 -11.12 -1.99
CA ASP A 135 11.26 -12.47 -2.50
C ASP A 135 9.82 -12.99 -2.68
N ILE A 136 8.82 -12.12 -2.35
CA ILE A 136 7.39 -12.43 -2.49
C ILE A 136 6.91 -11.88 -3.84
N SER A 137 6.83 -12.72 -4.82
CA SER A 137 6.16 -12.41 -6.10
C SER A 137 5.63 -13.67 -6.75
#